data_d0d928d50ced9ba9fd823f77ab3ece4f
#
_entry.id   d0d928d50ced9ba9fd823f77ab3ece4f
#
_cell.length_a   1.000
_cell.length_b   1.000
_cell.length_c   1.000
_cell.angle_alpha   90.00
_cell.angle_beta   90.00
_cell.angle_gamma   90.00
#
_symmetry.space_group_name_H-M   'P 1'
#
loop_
_entity.id
_entity.type
_entity.pdbx_description
1 polymer ?
#
loop_
_entity_poly.entity_id
_entity_poly.type
_entity_poly.pdbx_seq_one_letter_code
_entity_poly.pdbx_strand_id
1 'polypeptide(L)'
;MLPSTEPAVELFAILCRMYELDPMGDGVVLSHKEGHARGIATNHGDPEHLWNGLHMGYTMDGFRKAVKNLMRKKEKEEEKEAEKEKESKPYLVRVKIPDLNIRKGPGTNYPKTGKYTGVGTFTIVDEADGQGASRWGKLKSGTGWISMDYVL
;
A
#
# COMPACT_ATOMS: atom_id res chain seq x y z
N MET A 1 -14.75 13.27 -25.58
CA MET A 1 -13.93 12.76 -24.46
C MET A 1 -13.09 13.94 -24.00
N LEU A 2 -13.29 14.46 -22.80
CA LEU A 2 -12.48 15.55 -22.26
C LEU A 2 -11.05 15.04 -22.01
N PRO A 3 -10.00 15.81 -22.30
CA PRO A 3 -8.64 15.40 -22.01
C PRO A 3 -8.49 15.18 -20.49
N SER A 4 -8.06 13.99 -20.11
CA SER A 4 -7.82 13.66 -18.70
C SER A 4 -6.55 14.38 -18.23
N THR A 5 -6.61 15.02 -17.06
CA THR A 5 -5.44 15.59 -16.39
C THR A 5 -4.65 14.52 -15.61
N GLU A 6 -5.18 13.30 -15.54
CA GLU A 6 -4.58 12.19 -14.78
C GLU A 6 -3.12 11.90 -15.14
N PRO A 7 -2.71 11.81 -16.43
CA PRO A 7 -1.31 11.54 -16.76
C PRO A 7 -0.35 12.64 -16.27
N ALA A 8 -0.79 13.90 -16.30
CA ALA A 8 0.02 15.00 -15.79
C ALA A 8 0.13 14.96 -14.26
N VAL A 9 -0.96 14.65 -13.54
CA VAL A 9 -0.95 14.48 -12.09
C VAL A 9 -0.01 13.33 -11.69
N GLU A 10 -0.05 12.21 -12.42
CA GLU A 10 0.86 11.07 -12.19
C GLU A 10 2.32 11.45 -12.40
N LEU A 11 2.64 12.12 -13.51
CA LEU A 11 4.00 12.55 -13.80
C LEU A 11 4.54 13.48 -12.70
N PHE A 12 3.77 14.48 -12.29
CA PHE A 12 4.17 15.40 -11.25
C PHE A 12 4.28 14.72 -9.88
N ALA A 13 3.43 13.74 -9.58
CA ALA A 13 3.55 12.96 -8.36
C ALA A 13 4.86 12.13 -8.33
N ILE A 14 5.25 11.54 -9.47
CA ILE A 14 6.51 10.82 -9.60
C ILE A 14 7.70 11.77 -9.41
N LEU A 15 7.69 12.92 -10.09
CA LEU A 15 8.77 13.91 -9.98
C LEU A 15 8.89 14.46 -8.55
N CYS A 16 7.78 14.83 -7.92
CA CYS A 16 7.79 15.33 -6.55
C CYS A 16 8.33 14.27 -5.57
N ARG A 17 7.99 12.99 -5.73
CA ARG A 17 8.56 11.90 -4.92
C ARG A 17 10.05 11.71 -5.19
N MET A 18 10.46 11.70 -6.45
CA MET A 18 11.86 11.48 -6.84
C MET A 18 12.80 12.54 -6.27
N TYR A 19 12.33 13.77 -6.19
CA TYR A 19 13.12 14.92 -5.71
C TYR A 19 12.73 15.38 -4.30
N GLU A 20 11.93 14.60 -3.59
CA GLU A 20 11.46 14.88 -2.21
C GLU A 20 10.81 16.27 -2.07
N LEU A 21 9.99 16.67 -3.06
CA LEU A 21 9.35 17.97 -3.13
C LEU A 21 7.90 17.89 -2.62
N ASP A 22 7.48 18.91 -1.86
CA ASP A 22 6.04 19.10 -1.57
C ASP A 22 5.38 19.86 -2.73
N PRO A 23 4.43 19.27 -3.47
CA PRO A 23 3.74 19.95 -4.56
C PRO A 23 2.95 21.18 -4.13
N MET A 24 2.65 21.32 -2.82
CA MET A 24 2.03 22.52 -2.24
C MET A 24 3.06 23.58 -1.81
N GLY A 25 4.35 23.24 -1.87
CA GLY A 25 5.44 24.16 -1.51
C GLY A 25 5.52 25.35 -2.47
N ASP A 26 5.90 26.52 -1.96
CA ASP A 26 6.04 27.71 -2.78
C ASP A 26 7.12 27.51 -3.86
N GLY A 27 6.75 27.78 -5.12
CA GLY A 27 7.68 27.66 -6.25
C GLY A 27 7.94 26.23 -6.76
N VAL A 28 7.35 25.19 -6.15
CA VAL A 28 7.60 23.79 -6.52
C VAL A 28 6.87 23.41 -7.80
N VAL A 29 5.56 23.65 -7.87
CA VAL A 29 4.75 23.38 -9.05
C VAL A 29 4.12 24.70 -9.51
N LEU A 30 4.60 25.24 -10.61
CA LEU A 30 4.19 26.53 -11.15
C LEU A 30 3.56 26.35 -12.53
N SER A 31 2.52 27.15 -12.81
CA SER A 31 2.11 27.39 -14.18
C SER A 31 3.06 28.36 -14.89
N HIS A 32 2.98 28.44 -16.21
CA HIS A 32 3.72 29.44 -16.97
C HIS A 32 3.40 30.88 -16.51
N LYS A 33 2.12 31.16 -16.25
CA LYS A 33 1.66 32.42 -15.71
C LYS A 33 2.28 32.76 -14.35
N GLU A 34 2.31 31.83 -13.44
CA GLU A 34 2.93 32.00 -12.11
C GLU A 34 4.45 32.18 -12.23
N GLY A 35 5.10 31.43 -13.13
CA GLY A 35 6.52 31.57 -13.44
C GLY A 35 6.85 32.93 -14.06
N HIS A 36 6.00 33.43 -14.95
CA HIS A 36 6.13 34.78 -15.53
C HIS A 36 6.03 35.87 -14.45
N ALA A 37 5.05 35.77 -13.56
CA ALA A 37 4.92 36.72 -12.44
C ALA A 37 6.14 36.72 -11.51
N ARG A 38 6.93 35.65 -11.49
CA ARG A 38 8.20 35.51 -10.74
C ARG A 38 9.43 35.89 -11.56
N GLY A 39 9.27 36.24 -12.83
CA GLY A 39 10.37 36.62 -13.73
C GLY A 39 11.22 35.46 -14.25
N ILE A 40 10.76 34.20 -14.11
CA ILE A 40 11.49 32.98 -14.50
C ILE A 40 10.91 32.26 -15.72
N ALA A 41 9.83 32.76 -16.28
CA ALA A 41 9.20 32.21 -17.48
C ALA A 41 8.66 33.32 -18.41
N THR A 42 8.42 32.97 -19.68
CA THR A 42 7.78 33.82 -20.66
C THR A 42 6.29 34.03 -20.37
N ASN A 43 5.67 35.05 -20.96
CA ASN A 43 4.26 35.35 -20.72
C ASN A 43 3.36 34.41 -21.55
N HIS A 44 3.02 33.26 -20.97
CA HIS A 44 2.05 32.33 -21.52
C HIS A 44 0.99 31.96 -20.48
N GLY A 45 -0.23 31.66 -20.93
CA GLY A 45 -1.36 31.34 -20.05
C GLY A 45 -1.51 29.86 -19.71
N ASP A 46 -0.49 29.03 -20.00
CA ASP A 46 -0.52 27.59 -19.77
C ASP A 46 -0.40 27.22 -18.29
N PRO A 47 -1.12 26.22 -17.82
CA PRO A 47 -2.19 25.46 -18.50
C PRO A 47 -3.60 26.07 -18.29
N GLU A 48 -3.73 27.16 -17.53
CA GLU A 48 -5.03 27.69 -17.11
C GLU A 48 -5.89 28.17 -18.30
N HIS A 49 -5.28 28.75 -19.35
CA HIS A 49 -6.03 29.16 -20.52
C HIS A 49 -6.69 27.97 -21.24
N LEU A 50 -6.02 26.82 -21.30
CA LEU A 50 -6.54 25.59 -21.87
C LEU A 50 -7.69 25.03 -21.02
N TRP A 51 -7.51 24.98 -19.71
CA TRP A 51 -8.55 24.49 -18.79
C TRP A 51 -9.80 25.35 -18.82
N ASN A 52 -9.63 26.68 -18.91
CA ASN A 52 -10.74 27.62 -19.03
C ASN A 52 -11.43 27.52 -20.41
N GLY A 53 -10.66 27.41 -21.49
CA GLY A 53 -11.20 27.24 -22.84
C GLY A 53 -11.99 25.93 -23.01
N LEU A 54 -11.63 24.89 -22.30
CA LEU A 54 -12.31 23.60 -22.30
C LEU A 54 -13.38 23.47 -21.19
N HIS A 55 -13.64 24.55 -20.44
CA HIS A 55 -14.58 24.56 -19.31
C HIS A 55 -14.36 23.43 -18.29
N MET A 56 -13.10 23.07 -18.03
CA MET A 56 -12.76 21.95 -17.15
C MET A 56 -12.92 22.27 -15.65
N GLY A 57 -13.06 23.53 -15.27
CA GLY A 57 -13.16 23.95 -13.87
C GLY A 57 -11.90 23.66 -13.04
N TYR A 58 -10.77 23.42 -13.69
CA TYR A 58 -9.50 23.10 -13.06
C TYR A 58 -8.72 24.37 -12.70
N THR A 59 -7.98 24.32 -11.59
CA THR A 59 -7.10 25.39 -11.13
C THR A 59 -5.73 24.83 -10.77
N MET A 60 -4.69 25.67 -10.73
CA MET A 60 -3.37 25.23 -10.27
C MET A 60 -3.38 24.68 -8.84
N ASP A 61 -4.17 25.27 -7.95
CA ASP A 61 -4.34 24.73 -6.59
C ASP A 61 -5.03 23.37 -6.59
N GLY A 62 -6.04 23.17 -7.44
CA GLY A 62 -6.69 21.89 -7.65
C GLY A 62 -5.70 20.85 -8.16
N PHE A 63 -4.85 21.21 -9.11
CA PHE A 63 -3.80 20.36 -9.66
C PHE A 63 -2.78 19.95 -8.59
N ARG A 64 -2.22 20.91 -7.84
CA ARG A 64 -1.28 20.64 -6.73
C ARG A 64 -1.87 19.70 -5.68
N LYS A 65 -3.13 19.92 -5.30
CA LYS A 65 -3.86 19.06 -4.37
C LYS A 65 -4.03 17.64 -4.92
N ALA A 66 -4.35 17.49 -6.20
CA ALA A 66 -4.48 16.19 -6.85
C ALA A 66 -3.14 15.43 -6.83
N VAL A 67 -2.03 16.11 -7.16
CA VAL A 67 -0.67 15.55 -7.07
C VAL A 67 -0.35 15.07 -5.65
N LYS A 68 -0.59 15.93 -4.65
CA LYS A 68 -0.34 15.59 -3.23
C LYS A 68 -1.18 14.40 -2.74
N ASN A 69 -2.45 14.36 -3.14
CA ASN A 69 -3.34 13.26 -2.78
C ASN A 69 -2.88 11.93 -3.40
N LEU A 70 -2.43 11.96 -4.65
CA LEU A 70 -1.89 10.76 -5.31
C LEU A 70 -0.61 10.26 -4.64
N MET A 71 0.31 11.16 -4.26
CA MET A 71 1.52 10.81 -3.50
C MET A 71 1.16 10.10 -2.20
N ARG A 72 0.27 10.66 -1.39
CA ARG A 72 -0.18 10.08 -0.13
C ARG A 72 -0.87 8.72 -0.30
N LYS A 73 -1.62 8.57 -1.40
CA LYS A 73 -2.29 7.28 -1.69
C LYS A 73 -1.25 6.20 -1.97
N LYS A 74 -0.24 6.50 -2.78
CA LYS A 74 0.85 5.57 -3.11
C LYS A 74 1.70 5.22 -1.88
N GLU A 75 2.03 6.19 -1.03
CA GLU A 75 2.73 5.94 0.25
C GLU A 75 1.98 4.94 1.13
N LYS A 76 0.67 5.14 1.32
CA LYS A 76 -0.17 4.23 2.09
C LYS A 76 -0.31 2.84 1.48
N GLU A 77 -0.30 2.73 0.17
CA GLU A 77 -0.32 1.45 -0.54
C GLU A 77 1.02 0.72 -0.36
N GLU A 78 2.14 1.42 -0.47
CA GLU A 78 3.50 0.89 -0.25
C GLU A 78 3.71 0.46 1.22
N GLU A 79 3.23 1.25 2.20
CA GLU A 79 3.25 0.88 3.62
C GLU A 79 2.46 -0.40 3.88
N LYS A 80 1.26 -0.52 3.32
CA LYS A 80 0.42 -1.72 3.44
C LYS A 80 1.04 -2.95 2.77
N GLU A 81 1.68 -2.77 1.61
CA GLU A 81 2.41 -3.85 0.95
C GLU A 81 3.64 -4.27 1.77
N ALA A 82 4.39 -3.32 2.32
CA ALA A 82 5.55 -3.59 3.17
C ALA A 82 5.16 -4.29 4.48
N GLU A 83 4.02 -3.90 5.10
CA GLU A 83 3.48 -4.61 6.26
C GLU A 83 3.08 -6.05 5.90
N LYS A 84 2.37 -6.23 4.78
CA LYS A 84 1.96 -7.55 4.30
C LYS A 84 3.16 -8.43 3.93
N GLU A 85 4.22 -7.85 3.39
CA GLU A 85 5.46 -8.56 3.07
C GLU A 85 6.24 -8.95 4.35
N LYS A 86 6.20 -8.13 5.40
CA LYS A 86 6.76 -8.48 6.71
C LYS A 86 5.99 -9.62 7.38
N GLU A 87 4.66 -9.64 7.28
CA GLU A 87 3.81 -10.72 7.79
C GLU A 87 3.97 -12.03 7.01
N SER A 88 4.38 -11.97 5.74
CA SER A 88 4.50 -13.15 4.86
C SER A 88 5.91 -13.76 4.80
N LYS A 89 6.92 -13.19 5.50
CA LYS A 89 8.25 -13.81 5.53
C LYS A 89 8.22 -15.10 6.32
N PRO A 90 8.65 -16.26 5.74
CA PRO A 90 8.69 -17.51 6.45
C PRO A 90 9.58 -17.43 7.70
N TYR A 91 9.07 -17.86 8.82
CA TYR A 91 9.82 -17.92 10.08
C TYR A 91 9.58 -19.24 10.82
N LEU A 92 10.47 -19.55 11.75
CA LEU A 92 10.42 -20.80 12.50
C LEU A 92 9.70 -20.59 13.83
N VAL A 93 8.82 -21.53 14.16
CA VAL A 93 8.15 -21.62 15.46
C VAL A 93 8.39 -22.99 16.06
N ARG A 94 8.46 -23.06 17.38
CA ARG A 94 8.58 -24.32 18.10
C ARG A 94 7.26 -24.71 18.77
N VAL A 95 6.66 -25.80 18.33
CA VAL A 95 5.46 -26.38 18.94
C VAL A 95 5.86 -27.17 20.18
N LYS A 96 5.15 -26.93 21.28
CA LYS A 96 5.44 -27.55 22.60
C LYS A 96 4.61 -28.79 22.91
N ILE A 97 3.47 -28.94 22.23
CA ILE A 97 2.52 -30.02 22.50
C ILE A 97 2.51 -31.05 21.37
N PRO A 98 2.34 -32.35 21.68
CA PRO A 98 2.43 -33.39 20.67
C PRO A 98 1.18 -33.52 19.79
N ASP A 99 0.06 -32.97 20.21
CA ASP A 99 -1.28 -33.17 19.65
C ASP A 99 -1.94 -31.90 19.12
N LEU A 100 -1.12 -30.89 18.75
CA LEU A 100 -1.65 -29.66 18.14
C LEU A 100 -2.30 -29.97 16.79
N ASN A 101 -3.60 -29.73 16.71
CA ASN A 101 -4.38 -30.01 15.52
C ASN A 101 -3.99 -29.14 14.35
N ILE A 102 -3.86 -29.72 13.16
CA ILE A 102 -3.76 -28.99 11.89
C ILE A 102 -5.15 -28.87 11.28
N ARG A 103 -5.54 -27.65 10.87
CA ARG A 103 -6.84 -27.37 10.27
C ARG A 103 -6.71 -26.93 8.82
N LYS A 104 -7.80 -27.08 8.05
CA LYS A 104 -7.83 -26.69 6.63
C LYS A 104 -7.85 -25.17 6.41
N GLY A 105 -8.11 -24.39 7.46
CA GLY A 105 -8.14 -22.93 7.43
C GLY A 105 -7.85 -22.31 8.80
N PRO A 106 -7.72 -20.96 8.86
CA PRO A 106 -7.41 -20.24 10.08
C PRO A 106 -8.64 -20.11 10.98
N GLY A 107 -8.85 -21.08 11.86
CA GLY A 107 -9.95 -21.02 12.81
C GLY A 107 -10.48 -22.37 13.24
N THR A 108 -11.12 -22.41 14.42
CA THR A 108 -11.79 -23.61 14.94
C THR A 108 -13.06 -23.98 14.17
N ASN A 109 -13.60 -23.05 13.39
CA ASN A 109 -14.70 -23.25 12.45
C ASN A 109 -14.29 -24.06 11.20
N TYR A 110 -12.98 -24.18 10.92
CA TYR A 110 -12.50 -25.02 9.82
C TYR A 110 -12.27 -26.45 10.28
N PRO A 111 -12.53 -27.44 9.40
CA PRO A 111 -12.38 -28.85 9.75
C PRO A 111 -10.91 -29.21 10.06
N LYS A 112 -10.70 -30.12 10.99
CA LYS A 112 -9.39 -30.74 11.25
C LYS A 112 -8.95 -31.55 10.05
N THR A 113 -7.64 -31.57 9.76
CA THR A 113 -7.07 -32.43 8.69
C THR A 113 -6.93 -33.90 9.11
N GLY A 114 -7.11 -34.19 10.40
CA GLY A 114 -6.83 -35.49 10.99
C GLY A 114 -5.35 -35.72 11.32
N LYS A 115 -4.50 -34.69 11.09
CA LYS A 115 -3.07 -34.72 11.41
C LYS A 115 -2.75 -33.79 12.57
N TYR A 116 -1.66 -34.10 13.27
CA TYR A 116 -1.08 -33.31 14.35
C TYR A 116 0.33 -32.90 13.99
N THR A 117 0.82 -31.79 14.57
CA THR A 117 2.20 -31.35 14.33
C THR A 117 3.23 -32.25 15.02
N GLY A 118 2.91 -32.79 16.23
CA GLY A 118 3.91 -33.25 17.16
C GLY A 118 4.71 -32.09 17.77
N VAL A 119 5.62 -32.44 18.69
CA VAL A 119 6.60 -31.49 19.25
C VAL A 119 7.72 -31.31 18.25
N GLY A 120 8.02 -30.04 17.88
CA GLY A 120 9.09 -29.79 16.92
C GLY A 120 9.11 -28.34 16.42
N THR A 121 10.00 -28.10 15.48
CA THR A 121 10.14 -26.79 14.82
C THR A 121 9.48 -26.81 13.46
N PHE A 122 8.63 -25.84 13.21
CA PHE A 122 7.85 -25.72 11.97
C PHE A 122 8.06 -24.34 11.36
N THR A 123 8.01 -24.28 10.03
CA THR A 123 8.08 -23.03 9.31
C THR A 123 6.67 -22.54 9.04
N ILE A 124 6.39 -21.31 9.47
CA ILE A 124 5.16 -20.57 9.15
C ILE A 124 5.43 -19.69 7.93
N VAL A 125 4.51 -19.68 6.99
CA VAL A 125 4.62 -18.93 5.74
C VAL A 125 3.54 -17.85 5.60
N ASP A 126 2.53 -17.91 6.46
CA ASP A 126 1.40 -16.98 6.43
C ASP A 126 0.72 -16.96 7.80
N GLU A 127 0.10 -15.83 8.16
CA GLU A 127 -0.69 -15.70 9.39
C GLU A 127 -2.06 -15.12 9.09
N ALA A 128 -3.04 -15.50 9.88
CA ALA A 128 -4.39 -14.95 9.80
C ALA A 128 -5.09 -14.95 11.15
N ASP A 129 -5.97 -14.00 11.35
CA ASP A 129 -6.90 -14.00 12.47
C ASP A 129 -8.00 -15.05 12.22
N GLY A 130 -8.46 -15.67 13.31
CA GLY A 130 -9.50 -16.67 13.20
C GLY A 130 -10.05 -17.11 14.56
N GLN A 131 -11.21 -17.76 14.52
CA GLN A 131 -11.89 -18.19 15.73
C GLN A 131 -11.07 -19.22 16.52
N GLY A 132 -10.99 -19.06 17.84
CA GLY A 132 -10.47 -20.06 18.78
C GLY A 132 -8.96 -20.07 18.98
N ALA A 133 -8.27 -19.06 18.51
CA ALA A 133 -6.87 -18.73 18.86
C ALA A 133 -6.62 -17.22 18.67
N SER A 134 -5.59 -16.70 19.32
CA SER A 134 -5.15 -15.30 19.13
C SER A 134 -4.69 -15.07 17.68
N ARG A 135 -4.04 -16.07 17.09
CA ARG A 135 -3.58 -16.08 15.70
C ARG A 135 -3.43 -17.50 15.16
N TRP A 136 -3.52 -17.64 13.84
CA TRP A 136 -3.34 -18.90 13.11
C TRP A 136 -2.16 -18.78 12.16
N GLY A 137 -1.25 -19.77 12.20
CA GLY A 137 -0.09 -19.85 11.32
C GLY A 137 -0.24 -20.93 10.27
N LYS A 138 0.05 -20.62 9.00
CA LYS A 138 0.05 -21.58 7.90
C LYS A 138 1.38 -22.27 7.78
N LEU A 139 1.36 -23.59 7.81
CA LEU A 139 2.56 -24.41 7.67
C LEU A 139 3.12 -24.38 6.25
N LYS A 140 4.44 -24.22 6.11
CA LYS A 140 5.15 -24.28 4.82
C LYS A 140 4.95 -25.61 4.09
N SER A 141 4.70 -26.69 4.83
CA SER A 141 4.41 -28.00 4.26
C SER A 141 3.10 -28.10 3.46
N GLY A 142 2.27 -27.05 3.50
CA GLY A 142 0.95 -27.04 2.87
C GLY A 142 -0.11 -27.91 3.57
N THR A 143 0.23 -28.55 4.68
CA THR A 143 -0.69 -29.41 5.42
C THR A 143 -1.86 -28.68 6.06
N GLY A 144 -1.72 -27.36 6.30
CA GLY A 144 -2.79 -26.54 6.84
C GLY A 144 -2.34 -25.48 7.83
N TRP A 145 -3.22 -25.16 8.77
CA TRP A 145 -3.09 -24.08 9.74
C TRP A 145 -3.02 -24.62 11.16
N ILE A 146 -2.21 -23.99 11.99
CA ILE A 146 -2.06 -24.30 13.42
C ILE A 146 -2.34 -23.06 14.27
N SER A 147 -2.81 -23.27 15.51
CA SER A 147 -2.93 -22.19 16.49
C SER A 147 -1.56 -21.73 16.96
N MET A 148 -1.34 -20.43 16.97
CA MET A 148 -0.11 -19.81 17.43
C MET A 148 -0.03 -19.70 18.97
N ASP A 149 -1.11 -19.99 19.69
CA ASP A 149 -1.13 -19.94 21.17
C ASP A 149 -0.28 -21.04 21.81
N TYR A 150 0.12 -22.07 21.05
CA TYR A 150 0.88 -23.24 21.51
C TYR A 150 2.32 -23.30 20.97
N VAL A 151 2.81 -22.16 20.44
CA VAL A 151 4.17 -22.05 19.88
C VAL A 151 5.04 -21.05 20.66
N LEU A 152 6.36 -21.13 20.42
CA LEU A 152 7.39 -20.20 20.88
C LEU A 152 8.10 -19.59 19.71
#